data_89da29a6d6755343b16937b421379e19
#
_entry.id   89da29a6d6755343b16937b421379e19
#
_cell.length_a   1.000
_cell.length_b   1.000
_cell.length_c   1.000
_cell.angle_alpha   90.00
_cell.angle_beta   90.00
_cell.angle_gamma   90.00
#
_symmetry.space_group_name_H-M   'P 1'
#
loop_
_entity.id
_entity.type
_entity.pdbx_description
1 polymer ?
#
loop_
_entity_poly.entity_id
_entity_poly.type
_entity_poly.pdbx_seq_one_letter_code
_entity_poly.pdbx_strand_id
1 'polypeptide(L)'
;MRKTTLFFLVLLALLAGSRLCHVHILWEGDTYPLAAARQMQHGRMLYRDIWFDKPPLLPLFYLMWGAGAGWALRLADALYALLACWIAYGFARELWSEQEGLWAAGLLAFFLTFDFPSAVIPVASDLLMVAPHLAAVWMAWKRKPFWAGVLAGVAFWINPKGVFVAAACVLWDPGGALWMAAGFGAVSALMVAALAGGGALGPYWEEVWQWGRLYAGSTFVENPARNALLRTASWAGFHVAIVAAAGVFLWKHSQWKWIGWLALSAIGVCAGLRFFPRYYFLLLPVVVLMAARGFGMMGRKREVVALLLLIPATRFGPTYLTALRDGAWRDTAIDRDSRKSAALLRPLEKPGDTLLVWGYRPELYVYTGLPAATCYLDSQPLTGVPADRHLTSSDAVETRDPGRRRRELVQSRPAFIVDGLGLYNPRLALTAYPELSAWLARYREIGRTGGTIIYALK
;
A
#
# COMPACT_ATOMS: atom_id res chain seq x y z
N MET A 1 -17.58 24.13 18.22
CA MET A 1 -16.61 23.17 18.81
C MET A 1 -17.26 21.83 19.18
N ARG A 2 -18.29 21.76 20.05
CA ARG A 2 -18.85 20.45 20.46
C ARG A 2 -19.35 19.55 19.30
N LYS A 3 -20.04 20.11 18.29
CA LYS A 3 -20.58 19.33 17.15
C LYS A 3 -19.46 18.73 16.26
N THR A 4 -18.44 19.51 15.94
CA THR A 4 -17.31 19.05 15.13
C THR A 4 -16.48 17.99 15.86
N THR A 5 -16.26 18.16 17.18
CA THR A 5 -15.59 17.15 18.01
C THR A 5 -16.37 15.84 18.03
N LEU A 6 -17.70 15.89 18.25
CA LEU A 6 -18.54 14.70 18.22
C LEU A 6 -18.49 14.00 16.84
N PHE A 7 -18.51 14.78 15.75
CA PHE A 7 -18.39 14.24 14.41
C PHE A 7 -17.08 13.45 14.22
N PHE A 8 -15.94 14.00 14.65
CA PHE A 8 -14.65 13.29 14.55
C PHE A 8 -14.55 12.07 15.47
N LEU A 9 -15.21 12.09 16.63
CA LEU A 9 -15.31 10.89 17.48
C LEU A 9 -16.14 9.79 16.80
N VAL A 10 -17.21 10.14 16.10
CA VAL A 10 -17.99 9.19 15.30
C VAL A 10 -17.16 8.64 14.15
N LEU A 11 -16.39 9.49 13.44
CA LEU A 11 -15.48 9.02 12.39
C LEU A 11 -14.40 8.09 12.95
N LEU A 12 -13.81 8.42 14.11
CA LEU A 12 -12.85 7.55 14.77
C LEU A 12 -13.47 6.20 15.11
N ALA A 13 -14.67 6.18 15.67
CA ALA A 13 -15.37 4.94 16.01
C ALA A 13 -15.65 4.08 14.76
N LEU A 14 -16.08 4.69 13.65
CA LEU A 14 -16.28 4.01 12.37
C LEU A 14 -14.97 3.43 11.81
N LEU A 15 -13.93 4.26 11.74
CA LEU A 15 -12.62 3.87 11.21
C LEU A 15 -11.94 2.81 12.09
N ALA A 16 -11.97 2.96 13.40
CA ALA A 16 -11.42 1.97 14.32
C ALA A 16 -12.22 0.66 14.27
N GLY A 17 -13.55 0.74 14.34
CA GLY A 17 -14.43 -0.43 14.26
C GLY A 17 -14.19 -1.24 12.98
N SER A 18 -14.12 -0.57 11.82
CA SER A 18 -13.87 -1.25 10.55
C SER A 18 -12.52 -1.97 10.53
N ARG A 19 -11.45 -1.35 11.07
CA ARG A 19 -10.11 -1.97 11.08
C ARG A 19 -9.99 -3.07 12.12
N LEU A 20 -10.59 -2.89 13.29
CA LEU A 20 -10.54 -3.89 14.35
C LEU A 20 -11.30 -5.18 14.03
N CYS A 21 -12.29 -5.15 13.13
CA CYS A 21 -12.86 -6.36 12.55
C CYS A 21 -11.81 -7.24 11.86
N HIS A 22 -10.69 -6.67 11.39
CA HIS A 22 -9.61 -7.36 10.69
C HIS A 22 -8.37 -7.60 11.57
N VAL A 23 -8.50 -7.58 12.89
CA VAL A 23 -7.37 -7.68 13.84
C VAL A 23 -6.51 -8.94 13.65
N HIS A 24 -7.11 -10.03 13.20
CA HIS A 24 -6.44 -11.32 12.99
C HIS A 24 -5.91 -11.51 11.57
N ILE A 25 -6.21 -10.60 10.64
CA ILE A 25 -5.85 -10.73 9.22
C ILE A 25 -4.70 -9.77 8.93
N LEU A 26 -3.65 -10.24 8.27
CA LEU A 26 -2.64 -9.39 7.64
C LEU A 26 -2.96 -9.30 6.14
N TRP A 27 -3.26 -8.10 5.69
CA TRP A 27 -3.52 -7.85 4.29
C TRP A 27 -2.20 -7.68 3.51
N GLU A 28 -2.20 -8.04 2.24
CA GLU A 28 -1.02 -7.95 1.35
C GLU A 28 -0.32 -6.57 1.42
N GLY A 29 -1.11 -5.49 1.61
CA GLY A 29 -0.55 -4.14 1.75
C GLY A 29 0.24 -3.91 3.05
N ASP A 30 -0.04 -4.69 4.11
CA ASP A 30 0.69 -4.63 5.39
C ASP A 30 1.90 -5.56 5.42
N THR A 31 1.78 -6.74 4.80
CA THR A 31 2.67 -7.89 5.07
C THR A 31 4.13 -7.57 4.81
N TYR A 32 4.43 -7.02 3.64
CA TYR A 32 5.79 -6.76 3.22
C TYR A 32 6.47 -5.61 3.98
N PRO A 33 5.87 -4.41 4.11
CA PRO A 33 6.48 -3.35 4.89
C PRO A 33 6.57 -3.65 6.39
N LEU A 34 5.61 -4.39 6.96
CA LEU A 34 5.65 -4.81 8.35
C LEU A 34 6.76 -5.84 8.59
N ALA A 35 6.95 -6.82 7.69
CA ALA A 35 8.05 -7.76 7.74
C ALA A 35 9.41 -7.05 7.65
N ALA A 36 9.55 -6.09 6.71
CA ALA A 36 10.76 -5.28 6.58
C ALA A 36 11.03 -4.48 7.87
N ALA A 37 10.01 -3.80 8.43
CA ALA A 37 10.13 -3.06 9.68
C ALA A 37 10.60 -3.96 10.84
N ARG A 38 10.09 -5.20 10.95
CA ARG A 38 10.56 -6.16 11.96
C ARG A 38 12.01 -6.58 11.76
N GLN A 39 12.45 -6.79 10.51
CA GLN A 39 13.86 -7.07 10.26
C GLN A 39 14.76 -5.87 10.63
N MET A 40 14.28 -4.64 10.42
CA MET A 40 14.98 -3.43 10.88
C MET A 40 15.11 -3.38 12.42
N GLN A 41 14.11 -3.85 13.18
CA GLN A 41 14.20 -3.99 14.64
C GLN A 41 15.25 -5.03 15.07
N HIS A 42 15.55 -6.01 14.23
CA HIS A 42 16.67 -6.95 14.43
C HIS A 42 18.04 -6.35 14.03
N GLY A 43 18.12 -5.03 13.80
CA GLY A 43 19.37 -4.32 13.47
C GLY A 43 19.75 -4.37 11.99
N ARG A 44 18.89 -4.87 11.13
CA ARG A 44 19.15 -4.91 9.67
C ARG A 44 18.88 -3.56 9.02
N MET A 45 19.77 -3.15 8.14
CA MET A 45 19.62 -1.93 7.35
C MET A 45 18.78 -2.19 6.09
N LEU A 46 17.74 -1.37 5.90
CA LEU A 46 16.89 -1.44 4.71
C LEU A 46 17.73 -1.30 3.44
N TYR A 47 17.41 -2.05 2.41
CA TYR A 47 18.11 -2.24 1.13
C TYR A 47 19.45 -2.94 1.24
N ARG A 48 20.34 -2.56 2.14
CA ARG A 48 21.63 -3.24 2.31
C ARG A 48 21.48 -4.68 2.80
N ASP A 49 20.64 -4.87 3.83
CA ASP A 49 20.46 -6.17 4.50
C ASP A 49 19.03 -6.73 4.31
N ILE A 50 18.15 -5.95 3.67
CA ILE A 50 16.74 -6.28 3.39
C ILE A 50 16.42 -5.81 1.99
N TRP A 51 16.16 -6.73 1.07
CA TRP A 51 15.66 -6.38 -0.26
C TRP A 51 14.23 -5.82 -0.16
N PHE A 52 14.02 -4.61 -0.70
CA PHE A 52 12.72 -3.92 -0.58
C PHE A 52 12.45 -3.01 -1.77
N ASP A 53 11.38 -3.27 -2.52
CA ASP A 53 11.07 -2.63 -3.80
C ASP A 53 10.25 -1.32 -3.71
N LYS A 54 10.12 -0.75 -2.50
CA LYS A 54 9.39 0.50 -2.26
C LYS A 54 10.27 1.52 -1.55
N PRO A 55 9.93 2.84 -1.63
CA PRO A 55 10.67 3.86 -0.88
C PRO A 55 10.63 3.68 0.65
N PRO A 56 11.61 4.26 1.38
CA PRO A 56 11.89 3.92 2.77
C PRO A 56 10.84 4.41 3.77
N LEU A 57 10.08 5.47 3.48
CA LEU A 57 9.09 5.98 4.43
C LEU A 57 7.95 4.99 4.67
N LEU A 58 7.74 4.02 3.78
CA LEU A 58 6.72 3.00 3.99
C LEU A 58 7.04 2.07 5.17
N PRO A 59 8.16 1.33 5.24
CA PRO A 59 8.48 0.51 6.40
C PRO A 59 8.80 1.36 7.64
N LEU A 60 9.35 2.57 7.49
CA LEU A 60 9.56 3.48 8.61
C LEU A 60 8.25 3.91 9.28
N PHE A 61 7.17 4.07 8.53
CA PHE A 61 5.84 4.29 9.11
C PHE A 61 5.46 3.16 10.06
N TYR A 62 5.69 1.90 9.69
CA TYR A 62 5.38 0.74 10.54
C TYR A 62 6.25 0.66 11.81
N LEU A 63 7.45 1.24 11.81
CA LEU A 63 8.29 1.34 13.00
C LEU A 63 7.75 2.29 14.07
N MET A 64 6.89 3.27 13.69
CA MET A 64 6.38 4.28 14.64
C MET A 64 5.62 3.69 15.83
N TRP A 65 5.05 2.47 15.68
CA TRP A 65 4.40 1.74 16.76
C TRP A 65 5.07 0.40 17.08
N GLY A 66 6.37 0.30 16.81
CA GLY A 66 7.17 -0.88 17.11
C GLY A 66 6.89 -2.07 16.20
N ALA A 67 6.45 -1.84 14.97
CA ALA A 67 6.11 -2.88 13.98
C ALA A 67 5.20 -4.00 14.57
N GLY A 68 4.33 -3.62 15.51
CA GLY A 68 3.34 -4.53 16.10
C GLY A 68 2.25 -4.89 15.11
N ALA A 69 1.82 -6.15 15.11
CA ALA A 69 0.63 -6.63 14.39
C ALA A 69 -0.62 -6.55 15.29
N GLY A 70 -1.76 -7.03 14.77
CA GLY A 70 -3.00 -7.11 15.53
C GLY A 70 -3.56 -5.72 15.91
N TRP A 71 -3.85 -5.52 17.18
CA TRP A 71 -4.46 -4.29 17.68
C TRP A 71 -3.64 -3.03 17.38
N ALA A 72 -2.33 -3.08 17.61
CA ALA A 72 -1.46 -1.94 17.40
C ALA A 72 -1.48 -1.48 15.92
N LEU A 73 -1.39 -2.44 14.99
CA LEU A 73 -1.50 -2.17 13.56
C LEU A 73 -2.84 -1.52 13.22
N ARG A 74 -3.95 -2.13 13.63
CA ARG A 74 -5.30 -1.66 13.26
C ARG A 74 -5.65 -0.31 13.87
N LEU A 75 -5.16 0.00 15.06
CA LEU A 75 -5.31 1.33 15.64
C LEU A 75 -4.46 2.38 14.93
N ALA A 76 -3.22 2.04 14.56
CA ALA A 76 -2.37 2.93 13.77
C ALA A 76 -3.01 3.24 12.40
N ASP A 77 -3.55 2.21 11.71
CA ASP A 77 -4.30 2.36 10.46
C ASP A 77 -5.52 3.29 10.63
N ALA A 78 -6.28 3.13 11.72
CA ALA A 78 -7.45 3.97 12.00
C ALA A 78 -7.07 5.43 12.28
N LEU A 79 -6.04 5.65 13.07
CA LEU A 79 -5.54 6.99 13.40
C LEU A 79 -4.99 7.69 12.16
N TYR A 80 -4.28 6.94 11.29
CA TYR A 80 -3.79 7.49 10.03
C TYR A 80 -4.95 7.89 9.09
N ALA A 81 -5.96 7.03 8.94
CA ALA A 81 -7.15 7.35 8.16
C ALA A 81 -7.91 8.57 8.72
N LEU A 82 -8.00 8.69 10.05
CA LEU A 82 -8.58 9.85 10.70
C LEU A 82 -7.77 11.13 10.43
N LEU A 83 -6.43 11.05 10.44
CA LEU A 83 -5.56 12.16 10.07
C LEU A 83 -5.83 12.64 8.64
N ALA A 84 -5.96 11.72 7.68
CA ALA A 84 -6.31 12.06 6.30
C ALA A 84 -7.67 12.75 6.22
N CYS A 85 -8.68 12.28 6.96
CA CYS A 85 -9.99 12.90 7.04
C CYS A 85 -9.93 14.29 7.68
N TRP A 86 -9.12 14.48 8.71
CA TRP A 86 -8.92 15.78 9.35
C TRP A 86 -8.27 16.80 8.42
N ILE A 87 -7.28 16.38 7.62
CA ILE A 87 -6.65 17.22 6.60
C ILE A 87 -7.67 17.59 5.51
N ALA A 88 -8.48 16.64 5.03
CA ALA A 88 -9.54 16.89 4.06
C ALA A 88 -10.56 17.90 4.59
N TYR A 89 -10.98 17.74 5.87
CA TYR A 89 -11.84 18.70 6.56
C TYR A 89 -11.23 20.10 6.56
N GLY A 90 -9.99 20.23 7.04
CA GLY A 90 -9.31 21.52 7.14
C GLY A 90 -9.18 22.21 5.80
N PHE A 91 -8.79 21.46 4.76
CA PHE A 91 -8.64 21.98 3.42
C PHE A 91 -9.99 22.46 2.83
N ALA A 92 -11.03 21.63 2.86
CA ALA A 92 -12.35 21.99 2.32
C ALA A 92 -13.01 23.14 3.12
N ARG A 93 -12.81 23.16 4.45
CA ARG A 93 -13.30 24.24 5.30
C ARG A 93 -12.69 25.59 4.95
N GLU A 94 -11.38 25.64 4.70
CA GLU A 94 -10.71 26.88 4.29
C GLU A 94 -11.04 27.28 2.85
N LEU A 95 -11.25 26.30 1.95
CA LEU A 95 -11.67 26.58 0.57
C LEU A 95 -13.07 27.19 0.50
N TRP A 96 -13.99 26.73 1.34
CA TRP A 96 -15.42 27.06 1.21
C TRP A 96 -16.09 27.34 2.56
N SER A 97 -16.41 26.28 3.34
CA SER A 97 -17.06 26.43 4.65
C SER A 97 -16.89 25.19 5.53
N GLU A 98 -17.32 25.31 6.80
CA GLU A 98 -17.34 24.19 7.75
C GLU A 98 -18.19 23.00 7.22
N GLN A 99 -19.29 23.30 6.54
CA GLN A 99 -20.19 22.30 5.96
C GLN A 99 -19.47 21.45 4.91
N GLU A 100 -18.75 22.07 3.96
CA GLU A 100 -17.96 21.35 2.97
C GLU A 100 -16.79 20.61 3.63
N GLY A 101 -16.22 21.15 4.69
CA GLY A 101 -15.22 20.44 5.51
C GLY A 101 -15.78 19.13 6.07
N LEU A 102 -16.95 19.16 6.69
CA LEU A 102 -17.62 17.97 7.22
C LEU A 102 -17.96 16.97 6.12
N TRP A 103 -18.43 17.43 4.96
CA TRP A 103 -18.66 16.56 3.80
C TRP A 103 -17.37 15.90 3.34
N ALA A 104 -16.27 16.63 3.18
CA ALA A 104 -15.00 16.11 2.73
C ALA A 104 -14.48 15.01 3.68
N ALA A 105 -14.47 15.26 4.98
CA ALA A 105 -14.04 14.27 5.98
C ALA A 105 -14.96 13.05 6.02
N GLY A 106 -16.28 13.26 6.00
CA GLY A 106 -17.27 12.18 6.04
C GLY A 106 -17.21 11.28 4.81
N LEU A 107 -17.11 11.88 3.61
CA LEU A 107 -16.99 11.13 2.36
C LEU A 107 -15.66 10.37 2.29
N LEU A 108 -14.54 10.98 2.71
CA LEU A 108 -13.27 10.30 2.75
C LEU A 108 -13.29 9.12 3.74
N ALA A 109 -13.78 9.33 4.97
CA ALA A 109 -13.95 8.25 5.96
C ALA A 109 -14.84 7.12 5.43
N PHE A 110 -15.93 7.48 4.73
CA PHE A 110 -16.85 6.51 4.14
C PHE A 110 -16.13 5.62 3.12
N PHE A 111 -15.41 6.20 2.15
CA PHE A 111 -14.70 5.44 1.13
C PHE A 111 -13.40 4.79 1.63
N LEU A 112 -12.83 5.26 2.73
CA LEU A 112 -11.80 4.53 3.47
C LEU A 112 -12.36 3.39 4.33
N THR A 113 -13.67 3.22 4.35
CA THR A 113 -14.36 2.11 5.04
C THR A 113 -15.03 1.18 4.02
N PHE A 114 -15.85 1.71 3.15
CA PHE A 114 -16.68 0.92 2.23
C PHE A 114 -16.07 0.85 0.81
N ASP A 115 -14.94 0.16 0.70
CA ASP A 115 -14.28 -0.23 -0.54
C ASP A 115 -13.62 -1.61 -0.33
N PHE A 116 -12.81 -2.08 -1.30
CA PHE A 116 -12.09 -3.35 -1.20
C PHE A 116 -11.25 -3.41 0.08
N PRO A 117 -11.49 -4.38 0.99
CA PRO A 117 -10.75 -4.46 2.25
C PRO A 117 -9.22 -4.50 2.08
N SER A 118 -8.73 -5.21 1.06
CA SER A 118 -7.29 -5.25 0.73
C SER A 118 -6.70 -3.90 0.30
N ALA A 119 -7.54 -2.92 -0.06
CA ALA A 119 -7.09 -1.57 -0.41
C ALA A 119 -7.20 -0.60 0.78
N VAL A 120 -8.32 -0.65 1.54
CA VAL A 120 -8.65 0.38 2.54
C VAL A 120 -8.24 0.03 3.96
N ILE A 121 -8.07 -1.27 4.29
CA ILE A 121 -7.68 -1.66 5.64
C ILE A 121 -6.18 -1.45 5.86
N PRO A 122 -5.26 -1.97 5.01
CA PRO A 122 -3.83 -1.76 5.20
C PRO A 122 -3.42 -0.34 4.81
N VAL A 123 -2.52 0.27 5.57
CA VAL A 123 -1.88 1.52 5.17
C VAL A 123 -0.72 1.22 4.22
N ALA A 124 -1.05 0.67 3.05
CA ALA A 124 -0.10 0.47 1.96
C ALA A 124 0.37 1.82 1.39
N SER A 125 1.39 1.80 0.54
CA SER A 125 2.03 3.02 0.02
C SER A 125 1.06 4.00 -0.65
N ASP A 126 0.05 3.52 -1.36
CA ASP A 126 -0.93 4.37 -2.03
C ASP A 126 -1.87 5.06 -1.02
N LEU A 127 -2.32 4.35 0.03
CA LEU A 127 -3.13 4.94 1.10
C LEU A 127 -2.28 5.88 1.98
N LEU A 128 -1.04 5.47 2.32
CA LEU A 128 -0.11 6.29 3.11
C LEU A 128 0.23 7.62 2.41
N MET A 129 0.08 7.70 1.11
CA MET A 129 0.29 8.93 0.34
C MET A 129 -0.88 9.92 0.43
N VAL A 130 -2.10 9.50 0.83
CA VAL A 130 -3.31 10.34 0.80
C VAL A 130 -3.18 11.58 1.69
N ALA A 131 -2.69 11.44 2.91
CA ALA A 131 -2.55 12.56 3.85
C ALA A 131 -1.51 13.59 3.37
N PRO A 132 -0.27 13.23 3.02
CA PRO A 132 0.69 14.19 2.49
C PRO A 132 0.27 14.76 1.13
N HIS A 133 -0.47 14.02 0.29
CA HIS A 133 -1.04 14.54 -0.96
C HIS A 133 -2.01 15.69 -0.70
N LEU A 134 -3.03 15.48 0.14
CA LEU A 134 -3.99 16.52 0.52
C LEU A 134 -3.30 17.74 1.16
N ALA A 135 -2.39 17.49 2.09
CA ALA A 135 -1.68 18.52 2.80
C ALA A 135 -0.76 19.34 1.88
N ALA A 136 -0.07 18.68 0.91
CA ALA A 136 0.81 19.34 -0.04
C ALA A 136 0.03 20.32 -0.92
N VAL A 137 -1.07 19.88 -1.53
CA VAL A 137 -1.90 20.74 -2.38
C VAL A 137 -2.56 21.84 -1.55
N TRP A 138 -2.97 21.57 -0.32
CA TRP A 138 -3.47 22.58 0.59
C TRP A 138 -2.43 23.67 0.88
N MET A 139 -1.16 23.30 1.15
CA MET A 139 -0.09 24.28 1.36
C MET A 139 0.22 25.06 0.08
N ALA A 140 0.20 24.45 -1.09
CA ALA A 140 0.35 25.13 -2.37
C ALA A 140 -0.77 26.15 -2.59
N TRP A 141 -2.03 25.78 -2.32
CA TRP A 141 -3.17 26.69 -2.37
C TRP A 141 -3.02 27.88 -1.41
N LYS A 142 -2.46 27.66 -0.20
CA LYS A 142 -2.17 28.69 0.81
C LYS A 142 -0.96 29.56 0.47
N ARG A 143 -0.32 29.40 -0.68
CA ARG A 143 0.92 30.09 -1.05
C ARG A 143 2.05 29.86 -0.04
N LYS A 144 2.15 28.63 0.50
CA LYS A 144 3.24 28.16 1.36
C LYS A 144 4.11 27.14 0.60
N PRO A 145 4.81 27.57 -0.48
CA PRO A 145 5.39 26.64 -1.45
C PRO A 145 6.48 25.75 -0.85
N PHE A 146 7.30 26.22 0.09
CA PHE A 146 8.31 25.38 0.74
C PHE A 146 7.66 24.17 1.44
N TRP A 147 6.60 24.39 2.22
CA TRP A 147 5.90 23.30 2.91
C TRP A 147 5.13 22.40 1.95
N ALA A 148 4.60 22.94 0.87
CA ALA A 148 4.02 22.13 -0.21
C ALA A 148 5.07 21.19 -0.81
N GLY A 149 6.29 21.68 -1.04
CA GLY A 149 7.42 20.88 -1.51
C GLY A 149 7.85 19.81 -0.51
N VAL A 150 7.96 20.14 0.79
CA VAL A 150 8.26 19.18 1.85
C VAL A 150 7.25 18.02 1.85
N LEU A 151 5.95 18.32 1.84
CA LEU A 151 4.89 17.32 1.86
C LEU A 151 4.82 16.49 0.57
N ALA A 152 5.08 17.12 -0.59
CA ALA A 152 5.21 16.40 -1.85
C ALA A 152 6.45 15.47 -1.87
N GLY A 153 7.56 15.91 -1.25
CA GLY A 153 8.75 15.08 -1.03
C GLY A 153 8.44 13.89 -0.13
N VAL A 154 7.71 14.09 0.97
CA VAL A 154 7.23 12.99 1.82
C VAL A 154 6.36 12.01 1.00
N ALA A 155 5.41 12.51 0.21
CA ALA A 155 4.59 11.67 -0.66
C ALA A 155 5.44 10.85 -1.64
N PHE A 156 6.47 11.44 -2.24
CA PHE A 156 7.39 10.78 -3.16
C PHE A 156 8.24 9.70 -2.48
N TRP A 157 8.73 9.95 -1.27
CA TRP A 157 9.52 8.98 -0.50
C TRP A 157 8.67 7.89 0.19
N ILE A 158 7.33 7.99 0.09
CA ILE A 158 6.39 6.91 0.36
C ILE A 158 6.12 6.09 -0.91
N ASN A 159 5.89 6.77 -2.04
CA ASN A 159 5.55 6.16 -3.33
C ASN A 159 6.04 7.07 -4.46
N PRO A 160 6.79 6.55 -5.46
CA PRO A 160 7.28 7.35 -6.59
C PRO A 160 6.18 8.13 -7.33
N LYS A 161 4.92 7.68 -7.27
CA LYS A 161 3.77 8.43 -7.80
C LYS A 161 3.56 9.80 -7.12
N GLY A 162 4.23 10.07 -6.00
CA GLY A 162 4.28 11.41 -5.38
C GLY A 162 4.78 12.51 -6.31
N VAL A 163 5.44 12.17 -7.44
CA VAL A 163 5.78 13.14 -8.49
C VAL A 163 4.55 13.83 -9.06
N PHE A 164 3.41 13.14 -9.16
CA PHE A 164 2.14 13.72 -9.62
C PHE A 164 1.54 14.68 -8.57
N VAL A 165 1.82 14.42 -7.28
CA VAL A 165 1.48 15.34 -6.19
C VAL A 165 2.30 16.63 -6.30
N ALA A 166 3.61 16.53 -6.54
CA ALA A 166 4.47 17.68 -6.76
C ALA A 166 4.01 18.51 -7.97
N ALA A 167 3.67 17.86 -9.09
CA ALA A 167 3.13 18.52 -10.27
C ALA A 167 1.80 19.24 -9.97
N ALA A 168 0.91 18.62 -9.18
CA ALA A 168 -0.33 19.26 -8.73
C ALA A 168 -0.04 20.51 -7.87
N CYS A 169 0.96 20.49 -6.99
CA CYS A 169 1.35 21.65 -6.21
C CYS A 169 1.83 22.81 -7.11
N VAL A 170 2.68 22.51 -8.10
CA VAL A 170 3.13 23.52 -9.09
C VAL A 170 1.95 24.08 -9.89
N LEU A 171 0.98 23.25 -10.26
CA LEU A 171 -0.26 23.68 -10.92
C LEU A 171 -1.04 24.71 -10.08
N TRP A 172 -1.08 24.52 -8.75
CA TRP A 172 -1.77 25.43 -7.84
C TRP A 172 -1.02 26.73 -7.58
N ASP A 173 0.31 26.69 -7.51
CA ASP A 173 1.18 27.84 -7.24
C ASP A 173 2.44 27.83 -8.13
N PRO A 174 2.32 28.16 -9.43
CA PRO A 174 3.48 28.14 -10.34
C PRO A 174 4.61 29.10 -9.91
N GLY A 175 4.26 30.25 -9.34
CA GLY A 175 5.23 31.24 -8.86
C GLY A 175 6.09 30.76 -7.68
N GLY A 176 5.59 29.76 -6.94
CA GLY A 176 6.29 29.14 -5.82
C GLY A 176 7.19 27.96 -6.20
N ALA A 177 7.30 27.59 -7.49
CA ALA A 177 7.94 26.36 -7.93
C ALA A 177 9.38 26.17 -7.41
N LEU A 178 10.19 27.21 -7.35
CA LEU A 178 11.56 27.13 -6.80
C LEU A 178 11.57 26.80 -5.30
N TRP A 179 10.68 27.41 -4.52
CA TRP A 179 10.56 27.09 -3.10
C TRP A 179 10.00 25.70 -2.87
N MET A 180 9.08 25.21 -3.72
CA MET A 180 8.62 23.83 -3.70
C MET A 180 9.76 22.86 -4.02
N ALA A 181 10.58 23.16 -5.02
CA ALA A 181 11.77 22.39 -5.34
C ALA A 181 12.76 22.37 -4.17
N ALA A 182 12.96 23.50 -3.45
CA ALA A 182 13.78 23.56 -2.26
C ALA A 182 13.23 22.67 -1.12
N GLY A 183 11.92 22.72 -0.84
CA GLY A 183 11.29 21.88 0.19
C GLY A 183 11.35 20.39 -0.17
N PHE A 184 11.04 20.03 -1.42
CA PHE A 184 11.16 18.67 -1.94
C PHE A 184 12.62 18.17 -1.87
N GLY A 185 13.55 19.03 -2.29
CA GLY A 185 14.99 18.76 -2.26
C GLY A 185 15.53 18.55 -0.84
N ALA A 186 15.03 19.31 0.14
CA ALA A 186 15.43 19.15 1.54
C ALA A 186 15.06 17.76 2.09
N VAL A 187 13.82 17.28 1.84
CA VAL A 187 13.42 15.93 2.22
C VAL A 187 14.24 14.88 1.47
N SER A 188 14.45 15.08 0.17
CA SER A 188 15.22 14.15 -0.66
C SER A 188 16.68 14.09 -0.24
N ALA A 189 17.29 15.22 0.08
CA ALA A 189 18.66 15.27 0.58
C ALA A 189 18.81 14.52 1.92
N LEU A 190 17.84 14.69 2.83
CA LEU A 190 17.82 13.96 4.10
C LEU A 190 17.74 12.45 3.88
N MET A 191 16.83 11.98 3.00
CA MET A 191 16.67 10.56 2.71
C MET A 191 17.90 9.98 2.01
N VAL A 192 18.46 10.68 1.03
CA VAL A 192 19.69 10.27 0.33
C VAL A 192 20.87 10.23 1.31
N ALA A 193 21.02 11.22 2.18
CA ALA A 193 22.07 11.22 3.20
C ALA A 193 21.93 10.04 4.19
N ALA A 194 20.70 9.73 4.63
CA ALA A 194 20.44 8.59 5.51
C ALA A 194 20.78 7.25 4.81
N LEU A 195 20.39 7.08 3.56
CA LEU A 195 20.72 5.89 2.76
C LEU A 195 22.22 5.77 2.50
N ALA A 196 22.90 6.87 2.19
CA ALA A 196 24.34 6.89 1.97
C ALA A 196 25.10 6.55 3.25
N GLY A 197 24.73 7.16 4.38
CA GLY A 197 25.31 6.87 5.69
C GLY A 197 25.13 5.42 6.15
N GLY A 198 24.04 4.76 5.73
CA GLY A 198 23.76 3.34 5.96
C GLY A 198 24.42 2.40 4.93
N GLY A 199 25.12 2.89 3.90
CA GLY A 199 25.65 2.07 2.80
C GLY A 199 24.55 1.46 1.91
N ALA A 200 23.34 2.04 1.93
CA ALA A 200 22.16 1.48 1.27
C ALA A 200 21.78 2.19 -0.06
N LEU A 201 22.53 3.21 -0.48
CA LEU A 201 22.14 4.03 -1.64
C LEU A 201 22.18 3.26 -2.98
N GLY A 202 23.24 2.45 -3.19
CA GLY A 202 23.35 1.61 -4.37
C GLY A 202 22.23 0.55 -4.45
N PRO A 203 22.06 -0.27 -3.41
CA PRO A 203 20.95 -1.22 -3.32
C PRO A 203 19.56 -0.56 -3.47
N TYR A 204 19.33 0.59 -2.85
CA TYR A 204 18.08 1.37 -3.05
C TYR A 204 17.83 1.68 -4.52
N TRP A 205 18.87 2.11 -5.25
CA TRP A 205 18.76 2.39 -6.68
C TRP A 205 18.39 1.14 -7.48
N GLU A 206 19.02 0.02 -7.18
CA GLU A 206 18.74 -1.26 -7.86
C GLU A 206 17.32 -1.77 -7.55
N GLU A 207 16.96 -1.80 -6.28
CA GLU A 207 15.74 -2.45 -5.81
C GLU A 207 14.48 -1.61 -6.07
N VAL A 208 14.55 -0.28 -5.88
CA VAL A 208 13.38 0.59 -6.06
C VAL A 208 13.27 1.09 -7.51
N TRP A 209 14.39 1.49 -8.13
CA TRP A 209 14.33 2.14 -9.44
C TRP A 209 14.58 1.18 -10.60
N GLN A 210 15.61 0.34 -10.55
CA GLN A 210 15.87 -0.59 -11.65
C GLN A 210 14.80 -1.69 -11.70
N TRP A 211 14.53 -2.34 -10.56
CA TRP A 211 13.43 -3.30 -10.46
C TRP A 211 12.08 -2.65 -10.76
N GLY A 212 11.80 -1.46 -10.21
CA GLY A 212 10.57 -0.71 -10.47
C GLY A 212 10.33 -0.43 -11.95
N ARG A 213 11.38 -0.14 -12.74
CA ARG A 213 11.27 0.03 -14.20
C ARG A 213 10.95 -1.28 -14.92
N LEU A 214 11.61 -2.37 -14.54
CA LEU A 214 11.31 -3.70 -15.09
C LEU A 214 9.85 -4.09 -14.78
N TYR A 215 9.45 -3.90 -13.53
CA TYR A 215 8.09 -4.14 -13.08
C TYR A 215 7.06 -3.28 -13.84
N ALA A 216 7.30 -1.99 -13.98
CA ALA A 216 6.39 -1.08 -14.67
C ALA A 216 6.31 -1.34 -16.18
N GLY A 217 7.45 -1.70 -16.81
CA GLY A 217 7.55 -1.95 -18.25
C GLY A 217 6.92 -3.29 -18.68
N SER A 218 6.67 -4.21 -17.75
CA SER A 218 6.11 -5.53 -18.03
C SER A 218 4.73 -5.66 -17.43
N THR A 219 3.68 -5.25 -18.16
CA THR A 219 2.30 -5.57 -17.75
C THR A 219 1.95 -7.00 -18.15
N PHE A 220 1.25 -7.73 -17.24
CA PHE A 220 0.69 -9.04 -17.53
C PHE A 220 -0.73 -8.96 -18.12
N VAL A 221 -1.21 -7.74 -18.33
CA VAL A 221 -2.56 -7.47 -18.83
C VAL A 221 -2.52 -7.50 -20.35
N GLU A 222 -3.19 -8.48 -20.98
CA GLU A 222 -3.24 -8.66 -22.44
C GLU A 222 -3.77 -7.42 -23.18
N ASN A 223 -4.80 -6.77 -22.63
CA ASN A 223 -5.38 -5.56 -23.19
C ASN A 223 -5.44 -4.43 -22.15
N PRO A 224 -4.36 -3.64 -22.01
CA PRO A 224 -4.29 -2.57 -21.02
C PRO A 224 -5.38 -1.51 -21.17
N ALA A 225 -5.78 -1.15 -22.39
CA ALA A 225 -6.82 -0.15 -22.63
C ALA A 225 -8.21 -0.63 -22.17
N ARG A 226 -8.56 -1.87 -22.48
CA ARG A 226 -9.81 -2.48 -22.01
C ARG A 226 -9.81 -2.61 -20.49
N ASN A 227 -8.68 -3.02 -19.90
CA ASN A 227 -8.54 -3.12 -18.44
C ASN A 227 -8.68 -1.74 -17.78
N ALA A 228 -8.05 -0.70 -18.34
CA ALA A 228 -8.19 0.68 -17.88
C ALA A 228 -9.66 1.10 -17.84
N LEU A 229 -10.37 0.90 -18.95
CA LEU A 229 -11.79 1.27 -19.07
C LEU A 229 -12.65 0.52 -18.06
N LEU A 230 -12.52 -0.81 -17.98
CA LEU A 230 -13.34 -1.64 -17.10
C LEU A 230 -13.06 -1.34 -15.62
N ARG A 231 -11.78 -1.20 -15.22
CA ARG A 231 -11.41 -0.91 -13.84
C ARG A 231 -11.82 0.49 -13.41
N THR A 232 -11.62 1.49 -14.29
CA THR A 232 -12.04 2.87 -14.01
C THR A 232 -13.56 2.99 -13.99
N ALA A 233 -14.28 2.35 -14.89
CA ALA A 233 -15.74 2.32 -14.86
C ALA A 233 -16.28 1.61 -13.60
N SER A 234 -15.67 0.50 -13.20
CA SER A 234 -16.01 -0.21 -11.96
C SER A 234 -15.77 0.68 -10.74
N TRP A 235 -14.61 1.33 -10.66
CA TRP A 235 -14.32 2.29 -9.60
C TRP A 235 -15.34 3.43 -9.57
N ALA A 236 -15.59 4.07 -10.71
CA ALA A 236 -16.58 5.15 -10.82
C ALA A 236 -17.99 4.70 -10.44
N GLY A 237 -18.36 3.46 -10.74
CA GLY A 237 -19.65 2.88 -10.37
C GLY A 237 -19.82 2.71 -8.86
N PHE A 238 -18.80 2.21 -8.15
CA PHE A 238 -18.83 2.13 -6.68
C PHE A 238 -18.71 3.51 -6.02
N HIS A 239 -18.07 4.46 -6.70
CA HIS A 239 -17.89 5.83 -6.23
C HIS A 239 -18.89 6.81 -6.86
N VAL A 240 -19.98 6.33 -7.45
CA VAL A 240 -20.90 7.13 -8.27
C VAL A 240 -21.47 8.36 -7.53
N ALA A 241 -21.69 8.28 -6.23
CA ALA A 241 -22.15 9.40 -5.41
C ALA A 241 -21.16 10.59 -5.48
N ILE A 242 -19.88 10.34 -5.24
CA ILE A 242 -18.85 11.40 -5.28
C ILE A 242 -18.49 11.78 -6.72
N VAL A 243 -18.52 10.86 -7.66
CA VAL A 243 -18.26 11.15 -9.08
C VAL A 243 -19.35 12.07 -9.65
N ALA A 244 -20.63 11.79 -9.36
CA ALA A 244 -21.74 12.65 -9.76
C ALA A 244 -21.67 14.06 -9.11
N ALA A 245 -21.37 14.11 -7.81
CA ALA A 245 -21.23 15.37 -7.10
C ALA A 245 -20.03 16.20 -7.61
N ALA A 246 -18.89 15.54 -7.86
CA ALA A 246 -17.72 16.18 -8.48
C ALA A 246 -18.02 16.69 -9.89
N GLY A 247 -18.81 15.93 -10.68
CA GLY A 247 -19.28 16.35 -11.99
C GLY A 247 -20.14 17.62 -11.93
N VAL A 248 -21.03 17.73 -10.95
CA VAL A 248 -21.84 18.95 -10.75
C VAL A 248 -20.94 20.16 -10.36
N PHE A 249 -19.93 19.92 -9.52
CA PHE A 249 -18.95 20.95 -9.21
C PHE A 249 -18.22 21.45 -10.46
N LEU A 250 -17.67 20.54 -11.27
CA LEU A 250 -16.94 20.89 -12.50
C LEU A 250 -17.84 21.60 -13.52
N TRP A 251 -19.11 21.17 -13.65
CA TRP A 251 -20.05 21.81 -14.57
C TRP A 251 -20.36 23.25 -14.16
N LYS A 252 -20.52 23.52 -12.84
CA LYS A 252 -20.83 24.87 -12.34
C LYS A 252 -19.59 25.76 -12.16
N HIS A 253 -18.44 25.18 -11.92
CA HIS A 253 -17.16 25.84 -11.65
C HIS A 253 -16.02 25.20 -12.41
N SER A 254 -15.98 25.39 -13.74
CA SER A 254 -14.92 24.87 -14.61
C SER A 254 -13.61 25.61 -14.41
N GLN A 255 -12.95 25.39 -13.27
CA GLN A 255 -11.62 25.92 -13.01
C GLN A 255 -10.56 24.93 -13.48
N TRP A 256 -9.69 25.37 -14.38
CA TRP A 256 -8.64 24.55 -15.00
C TRP A 256 -7.72 23.85 -13.98
N LYS A 257 -7.49 24.44 -12.80
CA LYS A 257 -6.65 23.84 -11.75
C LYS A 257 -7.25 22.53 -11.19
N TRP A 258 -8.55 22.47 -11.02
CA TRP A 258 -9.23 21.23 -10.59
C TRP A 258 -9.17 20.16 -11.65
N ILE A 259 -9.38 20.53 -12.92
CA ILE A 259 -9.28 19.61 -14.06
C ILE A 259 -7.83 19.11 -14.19
N GLY A 260 -6.85 20.01 -14.08
CA GLY A 260 -5.45 19.65 -14.13
C GLY A 260 -5.01 18.72 -12.99
N TRP A 261 -5.46 18.97 -11.75
CA TRP A 261 -5.18 18.09 -10.62
C TRP A 261 -5.81 16.71 -10.82
N LEU A 262 -7.07 16.66 -11.27
CA LEU A 262 -7.75 15.41 -11.61
C LEU A 262 -7.00 14.63 -12.70
N ALA A 263 -6.56 15.33 -13.76
CA ALA A 263 -5.82 14.73 -14.86
C ALA A 263 -4.44 14.18 -14.42
N LEU A 264 -3.69 14.93 -13.62
CA LEU A 264 -2.40 14.47 -13.06
C LEU A 264 -2.60 13.23 -12.19
N SER A 265 -3.64 13.22 -11.35
CA SER A 265 -4.00 12.06 -10.52
C SER A 265 -4.37 10.86 -11.38
N ALA A 266 -5.15 11.05 -12.46
CA ALA A 266 -5.53 9.99 -13.39
C ALA A 266 -4.32 9.41 -14.14
N ILE A 267 -3.39 10.26 -14.59
CA ILE A 267 -2.12 9.81 -15.20
C ILE A 267 -1.34 8.93 -14.21
N GLY A 268 -1.28 9.33 -12.93
CA GLY A 268 -0.63 8.53 -11.89
C GLY A 268 -1.31 7.17 -11.65
N VAL A 269 -2.64 7.07 -11.79
CA VAL A 269 -3.36 5.78 -11.75
C VAL A 269 -2.98 4.91 -12.95
N CYS A 270 -2.81 5.50 -14.13
CA CYS A 270 -2.43 4.78 -15.34
C CYS A 270 -0.97 4.27 -15.31
N ALA A 271 -0.12 4.82 -14.46
CA ALA A 271 1.29 4.42 -14.38
C ALA A 271 1.43 2.91 -14.09
N GLY A 272 2.12 2.18 -14.97
CA GLY A 272 2.31 0.73 -14.89
C GLY A 272 1.15 -0.11 -15.43
N LEU A 273 0.06 0.49 -15.94
CA LEU A 273 -1.07 -0.13 -16.68
C LEU A 273 -1.77 -1.31 -15.95
N ARG A 274 -1.69 -1.38 -14.61
CA ARG A 274 -2.30 -2.49 -13.82
C ARG A 274 -3.67 -2.16 -13.24
N PHE A 275 -3.95 -0.91 -12.93
CA PHE A 275 -5.22 -0.43 -12.42
C PHE A 275 -5.73 -1.19 -11.19
N PHE A 276 -4.84 -1.45 -10.22
CA PHE A 276 -5.25 -2.03 -8.94
C PHE A 276 -6.15 -1.06 -8.15
N PRO A 277 -7.11 -1.54 -7.36
CA PRO A 277 -8.03 -0.68 -6.61
C PRO A 277 -7.32 0.40 -5.79
N ARG A 278 -6.20 0.07 -5.13
CA ARG A 278 -5.41 1.01 -4.34
C ARG A 278 -4.78 2.17 -5.15
N TYR A 279 -4.57 2.01 -6.47
CA TYR A 279 -4.01 3.10 -7.29
C TYR A 279 -4.95 4.31 -7.39
N TYR A 280 -6.25 4.08 -7.23
CA TYR A 280 -7.27 5.14 -7.27
C TYR A 280 -7.25 6.04 -6.03
N PHE A 281 -6.44 5.74 -5.00
CA PHE A 281 -6.17 6.69 -3.92
C PHE A 281 -5.47 7.97 -4.37
N LEU A 282 -4.88 8.01 -5.56
CA LEU A 282 -4.45 9.27 -6.17
C LEU A 282 -5.63 10.15 -6.63
N LEU A 283 -6.73 9.54 -7.10
CA LEU A 283 -7.93 10.25 -7.52
C LEU A 283 -8.83 10.64 -6.34
N LEU A 284 -8.90 9.79 -5.32
CA LEU A 284 -9.84 9.95 -4.23
C LEU A 284 -9.77 11.33 -3.55
N PRO A 285 -8.60 11.92 -3.23
CA PRO A 285 -8.48 13.25 -2.63
C PRO A 285 -9.17 14.36 -3.41
N VAL A 286 -8.86 14.48 -4.68
CA VAL A 286 -9.42 15.54 -5.54
C VAL A 286 -10.91 15.35 -5.79
N VAL A 287 -11.35 14.09 -6.00
CA VAL A 287 -12.77 13.78 -6.23
C VAL A 287 -13.61 14.03 -4.97
N VAL A 288 -13.10 13.67 -3.78
CA VAL A 288 -13.77 13.93 -2.51
C VAL A 288 -13.93 15.43 -2.24
N LEU A 289 -12.89 16.24 -2.47
CA LEU A 289 -12.98 17.68 -2.29
C LEU A 289 -13.99 18.30 -3.25
N MET A 290 -13.92 17.97 -4.55
CA MET A 290 -14.89 18.44 -5.53
C MET A 290 -16.31 17.99 -5.17
N ALA A 291 -16.48 16.75 -4.72
CA ALA A 291 -17.78 16.22 -4.32
C ALA A 291 -18.33 16.93 -3.09
N ALA A 292 -17.51 17.24 -2.10
CA ALA A 292 -17.93 17.97 -0.91
C ALA A 292 -18.61 19.31 -1.27
N ARG A 293 -18.01 20.05 -2.21
CA ARG A 293 -18.61 21.28 -2.74
C ARG A 293 -19.81 20.98 -3.64
N GLY A 294 -19.75 19.95 -4.47
CA GLY A 294 -20.82 19.52 -5.36
C GLY A 294 -22.11 19.19 -4.60
N PHE A 295 -22.02 18.47 -3.48
CA PHE A 295 -23.17 18.18 -2.60
C PHE A 295 -23.82 19.47 -2.07
N GLY A 296 -23.01 20.47 -1.69
CA GLY A 296 -23.52 21.79 -1.29
C GLY A 296 -24.29 22.51 -2.41
N MET A 297 -23.93 22.26 -3.69
CA MET A 297 -24.55 22.90 -4.86
C MET A 297 -25.81 22.21 -5.35
N MET A 298 -26.08 20.97 -4.92
CA MET A 298 -27.20 20.14 -5.45
C MET A 298 -28.55 20.48 -4.84
N GLY A 299 -28.63 21.28 -3.76
CA GLY A 299 -29.87 21.52 -3.03
C GLY A 299 -30.52 20.20 -2.59
N ARG A 300 -31.83 20.03 -2.81
CA ARG A 300 -32.56 18.80 -2.44
C ARG A 300 -32.09 17.54 -3.20
N LYS A 301 -31.52 17.68 -4.40
CA LYS A 301 -31.00 16.54 -5.18
C LYS A 301 -29.83 15.82 -4.47
N ARG A 302 -29.17 16.48 -3.52
CA ARG A 302 -28.08 15.86 -2.71
C ARG A 302 -28.56 14.63 -1.95
N GLU A 303 -29.80 14.60 -1.49
CA GLU A 303 -30.35 13.47 -0.72
C GLU A 303 -30.47 12.23 -1.62
N VAL A 304 -30.94 12.40 -2.86
CA VAL A 304 -31.01 11.32 -3.84
C VAL A 304 -29.61 10.80 -4.20
N VAL A 305 -28.65 11.71 -4.41
CA VAL A 305 -27.27 11.31 -4.72
C VAL A 305 -26.61 10.65 -3.51
N ALA A 306 -26.92 11.08 -2.29
CA ALA A 306 -26.43 10.43 -1.07
C ALA A 306 -26.93 8.99 -0.90
N LEU A 307 -28.13 8.65 -1.41
CA LEU A 307 -28.62 7.26 -1.41
C LEU A 307 -27.70 6.32 -2.23
N LEU A 308 -26.96 6.85 -3.21
CA LEU A 308 -26.00 6.05 -3.99
C LEU A 308 -24.82 5.56 -3.11
N LEU A 309 -24.59 6.12 -1.94
CA LEU A 309 -23.63 5.60 -0.95
C LEU A 309 -24.06 4.21 -0.41
N LEU A 310 -25.33 3.85 -0.54
CA LEU A 310 -25.77 2.49 -0.18
C LEU A 310 -25.13 1.41 -1.08
N ILE A 311 -24.71 1.74 -2.31
CA ILE A 311 -24.08 0.79 -3.24
C ILE A 311 -22.80 0.22 -2.62
N PRO A 312 -21.76 1.01 -2.29
CA PRO A 312 -20.56 0.47 -1.64
C PRO A 312 -20.85 -0.03 -0.22
N ALA A 313 -21.75 0.59 0.53
CA ALA A 313 -22.08 0.15 1.90
C ALA A 313 -22.67 -1.27 1.92
N THR A 314 -23.63 -1.58 1.02
CA THR A 314 -24.22 -2.92 0.91
C THR A 314 -23.28 -3.94 0.29
N ARG A 315 -22.39 -3.51 -0.62
CA ARG A 315 -21.41 -4.38 -1.28
C ARG A 315 -20.28 -4.81 -0.34
N PHE A 316 -19.72 -3.87 0.42
CA PHE A 316 -18.53 -4.10 1.23
C PHE A 316 -18.82 -4.25 2.72
N GLY A 317 -19.95 -3.72 3.23
CA GLY A 317 -20.34 -3.84 4.63
C GLY A 317 -20.38 -5.26 5.18
N PRO A 318 -20.97 -6.25 4.47
CA PRO A 318 -21.02 -7.64 4.95
C PRO A 318 -19.63 -8.28 5.17
N THR A 319 -18.58 -7.79 4.49
CA THR A 319 -17.21 -8.33 4.66
C THR A 319 -16.67 -8.11 6.07
N TYR A 320 -17.10 -7.05 6.75
CA TYR A 320 -16.72 -6.78 8.15
C TYR A 320 -17.27 -7.81 9.12
N LEU A 321 -18.52 -8.25 8.91
CA LEU A 321 -19.11 -9.32 9.71
C LEU A 321 -18.39 -10.66 9.48
N THR A 322 -17.98 -10.92 8.23
CA THR A 322 -17.20 -12.10 7.89
C THR A 322 -15.82 -12.04 8.55
N ALA A 323 -15.14 -10.89 8.50
CA ALA A 323 -13.85 -10.69 9.14
C ALA A 323 -13.92 -10.84 10.66
N LEU A 324 -14.93 -10.26 11.30
CA LEU A 324 -15.15 -10.34 12.75
C LEU A 324 -15.34 -11.78 13.24
N ARG A 325 -15.97 -12.63 12.43
CA ARG A 325 -16.20 -14.06 12.72
C ARG A 325 -15.03 -14.97 12.30
N ASP A 326 -13.92 -14.39 11.87
CA ASP A 326 -12.80 -15.10 11.19
C ASP A 326 -13.29 -16.06 10.08
N GLY A 327 -14.34 -15.62 9.39
CA GLY A 327 -14.98 -16.38 8.34
C GLY A 327 -14.08 -16.55 7.12
N ALA A 328 -14.20 -17.68 6.44
CA ALA A 328 -13.42 -17.95 5.25
C ALA A 328 -13.99 -17.21 4.04
N TRP A 329 -13.15 -16.42 3.37
CA TRP A 329 -13.42 -15.98 2.00
C TRP A 329 -12.12 -15.95 1.18
N ARG A 330 -12.27 -15.81 -0.13
CA ARG A 330 -11.15 -15.97 -1.07
C ARG A 330 -9.96 -15.06 -0.78
N ASP A 331 -10.22 -13.79 -0.46
CA ASP A 331 -9.17 -12.79 -0.29
C ASP A 331 -8.29 -13.00 0.97
N THR A 332 -8.77 -13.80 1.93
CA THR A 332 -8.03 -14.15 3.15
C THR A 332 -7.43 -15.56 3.11
N ALA A 333 -7.56 -16.28 1.99
CA ALA A 333 -7.12 -17.67 1.89
C ALA A 333 -5.61 -17.83 2.13
N ILE A 334 -4.80 -16.94 1.55
CA ILE A 334 -3.33 -16.96 1.70
C ILE A 334 -2.94 -16.63 3.14
N ASP A 335 -3.50 -15.58 3.73
CA ASP A 335 -3.26 -15.21 5.13
C ASP A 335 -3.58 -16.35 6.10
N ARG A 336 -4.74 -17.00 5.93
CA ARG A 336 -5.15 -18.13 6.77
C ARG A 336 -4.23 -19.35 6.62
N ASP A 337 -3.76 -19.60 5.40
CA ASP A 337 -2.81 -20.67 5.13
C ASP A 337 -1.45 -20.37 5.76
N SER A 338 -0.97 -19.12 5.66
CA SER A 338 0.26 -18.68 6.32
C SER A 338 0.19 -18.74 7.85
N ARG A 339 -0.97 -18.44 8.45
CA ARG A 339 -1.20 -18.65 9.90
C ARG A 339 -1.10 -20.13 10.29
N LYS A 340 -1.64 -21.04 9.47
CA LYS A 340 -1.50 -22.50 9.69
C LYS A 340 -0.04 -22.93 9.58
N SER A 341 0.69 -22.42 8.58
CA SER A 341 2.11 -22.72 8.41
C SER A 341 2.94 -22.26 9.62
N ALA A 342 2.69 -21.04 10.10
CA ALA A 342 3.34 -20.53 11.30
C ALA A 342 2.99 -21.35 12.56
N ALA A 343 1.75 -21.81 12.68
CA ALA A 343 1.34 -22.67 13.78
C ALA A 343 2.06 -24.03 13.81
N LEU A 344 2.41 -24.58 12.64
CA LEU A 344 3.22 -25.81 12.52
C LEU A 344 4.69 -25.56 12.88
N LEU A 345 5.22 -24.36 12.67
CA LEU A 345 6.61 -24.02 12.98
C LEU A 345 6.82 -23.73 14.46
N ARG A 346 5.91 -22.99 15.12
CA ARG A 346 6.04 -22.52 16.50
C ARG A 346 6.55 -23.57 17.51
N PRO A 347 6.03 -24.82 17.56
CA PRO A 347 6.50 -25.81 18.53
C PRO A 347 7.92 -26.32 18.26
N LEU A 348 8.50 -26.02 17.08
CA LEU A 348 9.82 -26.46 16.64
C LEU A 348 10.88 -25.37 16.75
N GLU A 349 10.47 -24.13 16.96
CA GLU A 349 11.34 -22.94 16.99
C GLU A 349 12.27 -22.96 18.21
N LYS A 350 13.52 -22.60 17.98
CA LYS A 350 14.54 -22.43 19.00
C LYS A 350 15.16 -21.03 18.92
N PRO A 351 15.70 -20.50 20.03
CA PRO A 351 16.45 -19.25 20.01
C PRO A 351 17.59 -19.29 18.98
N GLY A 352 17.65 -18.29 18.12
CA GLY A 352 18.65 -18.18 17.05
C GLY A 352 18.23 -18.81 15.73
N ASP A 353 17.09 -19.48 15.65
CA ASP A 353 16.57 -20.01 14.39
C ASP A 353 16.20 -18.88 13.42
N THR A 354 16.37 -19.15 12.14
CA THR A 354 16.04 -18.24 11.04
C THR A 354 15.12 -18.90 10.03
N LEU A 355 14.35 -18.08 9.34
CA LEU A 355 13.36 -18.50 8.35
C LEU A 355 13.76 -18.03 6.95
N LEU A 356 13.56 -18.87 5.94
CA LEU A 356 13.52 -18.49 4.53
C LEU A 356 12.09 -18.70 4.00
N VAL A 357 11.52 -17.66 3.40
CA VAL A 357 10.21 -17.72 2.72
C VAL A 357 10.42 -17.70 1.22
N TRP A 358 9.95 -18.73 0.53
CA TRP A 358 9.91 -18.85 -0.90
C TRP A 358 8.48 -18.63 -1.40
N GLY A 359 8.27 -17.63 -2.26
CA GLY A 359 6.96 -17.08 -2.61
C GLY A 359 6.73 -15.72 -1.94
N TYR A 360 5.62 -15.06 -2.27
CA TYR A 360 5.27 -13.76 -1.67
C TYR A 360 4.36 -13.98 -0.46
N ARG A 361 4.99 -14.35 0.66
CA ARG A 361 4.33 -14.61 1.96
C ARG A 361 5.10 -13.99 3.13
N PRO A 362 5.47 -12.70 3.06
CA PRO A 362 6.28 -12.04 4.10
C PRO A 362 5.57 -11.99 5.47
N GLU A 363 4.24 -12.19 5.53
CA GLU A 363 3.51 -12.33 6.79
C GLU A 363 4.00 -13.48 7.67
N LEU A 364 4.67 -14.48 7.10
CA LEU A 364 5.26 -15.58 7.87
C LEU A 364 6.32 -15.07 8.86
N TYR A 365 7.13 -14.07 8.49
CA TYR A 365 8.07 -13.43 9.44
C TYR A 365 7.34 -12.71 10.58
N VAL A 366 6.14 -12.22 10.30
CA VAL A 366 5.31 -11.55 11.31
C VAL A 366 4.65 -12.55 12.24
N TYR A 367 4.15 -13.66 11.70
CA TYR A 367 3.45 -14.68 12.47
C TYR A 367 4.38 -15.58 13.30
N THR A 368 5.57 -15.89 12.80
CA THR A 368 6.57 -16.69 13.54
C THR A 368 7.42 -15.81 14.45
N GLY A 369 7.68 -14.56 14.08
CA GLY A 369 8.66 -13.72 14.75
C GLY A 369 10.11 -14.04 14.42
N LEU A 370 10.35 -15.07 13.58
CA LEU A 370 11.70 -15.48 13.21
C LEU A 370 12.39 -14.43 12.33
N PRO A 371 13.68 -14.17 12.56
CA PRO A 371 14.46 -13.34 11.66
C PRO A 371 14.64 -14.03 10.30
N ALA A 372 14.74 -13.22 9.24
CA ALA A 372 15.00 -13.74 7.91
C ALA A 372 16.43 -14.30 7.81
N ALA A 373 16.61 -15.44 7.15
CA ALA A 373 17.91 -16.06 6.95
C ALA A 373 18.78 -15.31 5.91
N THR A 374 18.15 -14.53 5.04
CA THR A 374 18.78 -13.79 3.95
C THR A 374 18.26 -12.36 3.89
N CYS A 375 18.74 -11.57 2.94
CA CYS A 375 18.15 -10.25 2.66
C CYS A 375 16.78 -10.34 1.96
N TYR A 376 16.42 -11.48 1.39
CA TYR A 376 15.18 -11.66 0.63
C TYR A 376 14.02 -12.07 1.55
N LEU A 377 12.98 -11.23 1.62
CA LEU A 377 11.76 -11.52 2.37
C LEU A 377 10.71 -12.26 1.53
N ASP A 378 10.94 -12.36 0.23
CA ASP A 378 10.15 -13.10 -0.74
C ASP A 378 11.03 -13.60 -1.90
N SER A 379 10.45 -14.35 -2.82
CA SER A 379 11.20 -14.94 -3.92
C SER A 379 11.21 -14.14 -5.23
N GLN A 380 10.63 -12.93 -5.28
CA GLN A 380 10.63 -12.12 -6.51
C GLN A 380 12.05 -11.91 -7.08
N PRO A 381 13.04 -11.44 -6.28
CA PRO A 381 14.39 -11.26 -6.79
C PRO A 381 15.11 -12.57 -7.09
N LEU A 382 14.64 -13.69 -6.57
CA LEU A 382 15.22 -15.03 -6.75
C LEU A 382 14.64 -15.75 -7.97
N THR A 383 13.40 -15.45 -8.36
CA THR A 383 12.73 -16.03 -9.53
C THR A 383 12.76 -15.09 -10.74
N GLY A 384 12.89 -13.79 -10.52
CA GLY A 384 12.71 -12.75 -11.52
C GLY A 384 11.24 -12.48 -11.88
N VAL A 385 10.30 -13.16 -11.21
CA VAL A 385 8.86 -13.05 -11.47
C VAL A 385 8.20 -12.19 -10.39
N PRO A 386 7.49 -11.11 -10.76
CA PRO A 386 6.79 -10.27 -9.80
C PRO A 386 5.68 -10.98 -9.01
N ALA A 387 5.44 -10.55 -7.78
CA ALA A 387 4.45 -11.11 -6.88
C ALA A 387 3.01 -11.09 -7.44
N ASP A 388 2.68 -10.08 -8.23
CA ASP A 388 1.34 -9.88 -8.79
C ASP A 388 0.92 -10.97 -9.78
N ARG A 389 1.83 -11.83 -10.20
CA ARG A 389 1.57 -12.90 -11.17
C ARG A 389 2.23 -14.24 -10.86
N HIS A 390 3.14 -14.33 -9.93
CA HIS A 390 3.95 -15.53 -9.71
C HIS A 390 3.13 -16.81 -9.40
N LEU A 391 1.92 -16.68 -8.90
CA LEU A 391 1.03 -17.82 -8.66
C LEU A 391 0.48 -18.44 -9.96
N THR A 392 0.44 -17.67 -11.06
CA THR A 392 -0.24 -18.05 -12.30
C THR A 392 0.65 -17.98 -13.54
N SER A 393 1.78 -17.28 -13.49
CA SER A 393 2.74 -17.14 -14.58
C SER A 393 4.16 -17.39 -14.07
N SER A 394 5.01 -17.88 -14.97
CA SER A 394 6.44 -18.07 -14.74
C SER A 394 7.30 -17.10 -15.56
N ASP A 395 6.69 -16.09 -16.17
CA ASP A 395 7.39 -15.14 -17.03
C ASP A 395 8.21 -14.16 -16.21
N ALA A 396 9.52 -14.36 -16.21
CA ALA A 396 10.45 -13.49 -15.52
C ALA A 396 10.58 -12.14 -16.23
N VAL A 397 10.55 -11.06 -15.46
CA VAL A 397 10.84 -9.69 -15.94
C VAL A 397 12.34 -9.38 -15.84
N GLU A 398 13.03 -10.09 -14.97
CA GLU A 398 14.48 -10.06 -14.81
C GLU A 398 15.06 -11.46 -15.05
N THR A 399 16.07 -11.56 -15.92
CA THR A 399 16.67 -12.86 -16.29
C THR A 399 18.16 -12.96 -15.95
N ARG A 400 18.83 -11.84 -15.66
CA ARG A 400 20.29 -11.80 -15.44
C ARG A 400 20.69 -12.20 -14.03
N ASP A 401 20.10 -11.57 -13.03
CA ASP A 401 20.52 -11.68 -11.64
C ASP A 401 19.86 -12.80 -10.81
N PRO A 402 18.64 -13.28 -11.10
CA PRO A 402 17.99 -14.29 -10.27
C PRO A 402 18.85 -15.56 -10.07
N GLY A 403 19.53 -16.05 -11.11
CA GLY A 403 20.41 -17.21 -11.01
C GLY A 403 21.63 -16.96 -10.12
N ARG A 404 22.23 -15.77 -10.17
CA ARG A 404 23.32 -15.37 -9.28
C ARG A 404 22.83 -15.33 -7.83
N ARG A 405 21.70 -14.67 -7.57
CA ARG A 405 21.09 -14.55 -6.24
C ARG A 405 20.74 -15.91 -5.63
N ARG A 406 20.27 -16.89 -6.45
CA ARG A 406 20.04 -18.26 -5.99
C ARG A 406 21.34 -18.99 -5.63
N ARG A 407 22.43 -18.77 -6.36
CA ARG A 407 23.75 -19.33 -5.97
C ARG A 407 24.28 -18.71 -4.67
N GLU A 408 24.02 -17.44 -4.41
CA GLU A 408 24.34 -16.78 -3.14
C GLU A 408 23.46 -17.33 -1.99
N LEU A 409 22.17 -17.61 -2.27
CA LEU A 409 21.24 -18.22 -1.31
C LEU A 409 21.75 -19.56 -0.76
N VAL A 410 22.44 -20.37 -1.56
CA VAL A 410 23.02 -21.68 -1.16
C VAL A 410 24.00 -21.57 0.01
N GLN A 411 24.60 -20.40 0.24
CA GLN A 411 25.50 -20.15 1.37
C GLN A 411 24.73 -19.98 2.71
N SER A 412 23.44 -19.67 2.65
CA SER A 412 22.62 -19.54 3.84
C SER A 412 22.26 -20.91 4.45
N ARG A 413 21.93 -20.90 5.76
CA ARG A 413 21.50 -22.09 6.50
C ARG A 413 20.27 -21.76 7.37
N PRO A 414 19.11 -21.41 6.77
CA PRO A 414 17.91 -21.23 7.54
C PRO A 414 17.57 -22.49 8.33
N ALA A 415 17.08 -22.33 9.57
CA ALA A 415 16.55 -23.45 10.33
C ALA A 415 15.30 -24.01 9.65
N PHE A 416 14.48 -23.13 9.07
CA PHE A 416 13.25 -23.47 8.38
C PHE A 416 13.16 -22.80 7.01
N ILE A 417 12.54 -23.53 6.07
CA ILE A 417 12.18 -23.01 4.75
C ILE A 417 10.67 -23.24 4.58
N VAL A 418 9.96 -22.21 4.13
CA VAL A 418 8.54 -22.33 3.73
C VAL A 418 8.43 -22.04 2.24
N ASP A 419 8.15 -23.04 1.44
CA ASP A 419 7.80 -22.88 0.02
C ASP A 419 6.30 -22.64 -0.12
N GLY A 420 5.92 -21.38 -0.30
CA GLY A 420 4.55 -20.91 -0.53
C GLY A 420 4.20 -20.70 -2.00
N LEU A 421 5.04 -21.19 -2.90
CA LEU A 421 4.87 -21.01 -4.34
C LEU A 421 4.72 -22.33 -5.10
N GLY A 422 5.47 -23.36 -4.71
CA GLY A 422 5.56 -24.60 -5.47
C GLY A 422 4.25 -25.34 -5.69
N LEU A 423 3.29 -25.27 -4.72
CA LEU A 423 1.98 -25.89 -4.86
C LEU A 423 1.05 -25.15 -5.83
N TYR A 424 1.25 -23.85 -6.05
CA TYR A 424 0.48 -23.06 -7.00
C TYR A 424 1.11 -23.00 -8.38
N ASN A 425 2.45 -22.91 -8.44
CA ASN A 425 3.21 -22.82 -9.66
C ASN A 425 4.45 -23.72 -9.60
N PRO A 426 4.34 -24.99 -9.98
CA PRO A 426 5.45 -25.95 -9.92
C PRO A 426 6.70 -25.52 -10.71
N ARG A 427 6.56 -24.67 -11.75
CA ARG A 427 7.70 -24.14 -12.52
C ARG A 427 8.55 -23.16 -11.71
N LEU A 428 7.99 -22.55 -10.69
CA LEU A 428 8.66 -21.63 -9.77
C LEU A 428 8.87 -22.26 -8.38
N ALA A 429 8.60 -23.55 -8.20
CA ALA A 429 8.88 -24.25 -6.96
C ALA A 429 10.37 -24.16 -6.61
N LEU A 430 10.69 -24.19 -5.32
CA LEU A 430 12.07 -24.26 -4.84
C LEU A 430 12.84 -25.43 -5.46
N THR A 431 12.16 -26.54 -5.70
CA THR A 431 12.71 -27.75 -6.33
C THR A 431 12.90 -27.66 -7.84
N ALA A 432 12.38 -26.63 -8.49
CA ALA A 432 12.51 -26.45 -9.95
C ALA A 432 13.89 -25.91 -10.37
N TYR A 433 14.73 -25.50 -9.43
CA TYR A 433 16.03 -24.88 -9.69
C TYR A 433 17.17 -25.84 -9.39
N PRO A 434 17.89 -26.36 -10.43
CA PRO A 434 18.96 -27.34 -10.24
C PRO A 434 20.06 -26.87 -9.29
N GLU A 435 20.40 -25.57 -9.32
CA GLU A 435 21.41 -24.98 -8.47
C GLU A 435 21.09 -25.02 -6.97
N LEU A 436 19.80 -25.21 -6.60
CA LEU A 436 19.35 -25.35 -5.22
C LEU A 436 19.29 -26.80 -4.74
N SER A 437 19.40 -27.79 -5.63
CA SER A 437 19.13 -29.21 -5.29
C SER A 437 20.04 -29.74 -4.19
N ALA A 438 21.35 -29.52 -4.28
CA ALA A 438 22.32 -30.00 -3.28
C ALA A 438 22.14 -29.26 -1.92
N TRP A 439 21.76 -28.01 -1.96
CA TRP A 439 21.45 -27.22 -0.77
C TRP A 439 20.17 -27.72 -0.11
N LEU A 440 19.10 -27.94 -0.88
CA LEU A 440 17.81 -28.41 -0.40
C LEU A 440 17.89 -29.86 0.15
N ALA A 441 18.80 -30.69 -0.33
CA ALA A 441 19.04 -32.05 0.19
C ALA A 441 19.46 -32.07 1.68
N ARG A 442 19.94 -30.95 2.22
CA ARG A 442 20.23 -30.77 3.65
C ARG A 442 18.98 -30.60 4.51
N TYR A 443 17.83 -30.42 3.90
CA TYR A 443 16.56 -30.21 4.57
C TYR A 443 15.65 -31.43 4.43
N ARG A 444 14.76 -31.60 5.38
CA ARG A 444 13.68 -32.60 5.30
C ARG A 444 12.33 -31.88 5.33
N GLU A 445 11.38 -32.36 4.60
CA GLU A 445 10.01 -31.93 4.72
C GLU A 445 9.47 -32.33 6.08
N ILE A 446 8.84 -31.41 6.80
CA ILE A 446 8.26 -31.61 8.14
C ILE A 446 6.75 -31.39 8.18
N GLY A 447 6.18 -30.81 7.12
CA GLY A 447 4.74 -30.59 7.04
C GLY A 447 4.31 -29.88 5.79
N ARG A 448 2.98 -29.86 5.57
CA ARG A 448 2.32 -29.14 4.47
C ARG A 448 1.03 -28.50 4.97
N THR A 449 0.65 -27.41 4.28
CA THR A 449 -0.68 -26.85 4.34
C THR A 449 -1.34 -26.93 2.95
N GLY A 450 -2.47 -26.26 2.76
CA GLY A 450 -3.09 -26.18 1.43
C GLY A 450 -2.25 -25.39 0.40
N GLY A 451 -1.37 -24.51 0.85
CA GLY A 451 -0.60 -23.63 -0.02
C GLY A 451 0.89 -23.55 0.29
N THR A 452 1.41 -24.31 1.25
CA THR A 452 2.84 -24.32 1.58
C THR A 452 3.42 -25.71 1.81
N ILE A 453 4.71 -25.86 1.53
CA ILE A 453 5.54 -26.99 1.94
C ILE A 453 6.58 -26.45 2.92
N ILE A 454 6.73 -27.11 4.07
CA ILE A 454 7.60 -26.68 5.15
C ILE A 454 8.76 -27.64 5.28
N TYR A 455 9.97 -27.11 5.31
CA TYR A 455 11.20 -27.87 5.47
C TYR A 455 11.95 -27.41 6.71
N ALA A 456 12.64 -28.35 7.39
CA ALA A 456 13.58 -28.05 8.46
C ALA A 456 14.97 -28.60 8.12
N LEU A 457 16.02 -27.95 8.61
CA LEU A 457 17.40 -28.40 8.51
C LEU A 457 17.53 -29.75 9.24
N LYS A 458 18.27 -30.71 8.61
CA LYS A 458 18.49 -32.06 9.17
C LYS A 458 19.45 -32.01 10.34
#